data_7c26c358da99d000815e85b900d081fc
#
_entry.id   7c26c358da99d000815e85b900d081fc
#
_cell.length_a   1.000
_cell.length_b   1.000
_cell.length_c   1.000
_cell.angle_alpha   90.00
_cell.angle_beta   90.00
_cell.angle_gamma   90.00
#
_symmetry.space_group_name_H-M   'P 1'
#
loop_
_entity.id
_entity.type
_entity.pdbx_description
1 polymer ?
#
loop_
_entity_poly.entity_id
_entity_poly.type
_entity_poly.pdbx_seq_one_letter_code
_entity_poly.pdbx_strand_id
1 'polypeptide(L)'
;LGLFDRFKRRKARDAAPPPAPVQPWPPPLVAPMPAYQNFEIPPEPDQPAWMKYPVSAPKGHIIVFANEKGGVGKSTSAFHTCIALCNAGERVAALDVDLRQLTLHRALWARQESEREYGVKLPGPEQIMLAQQNENELAEKLRMARIHNSFIVIDVGGHDSPIARKAIFMADTIVTPVNDSFIDLDMLGHIDPRTGDFKTLGNFARLVEHLKDPGIALRSTPLDWVVMQNRSRSLATNNERKVRDALDKIAPAAGFRIVPGLSERVTYRELFPLGLTLFDLDTLPDLGKAQPNAREEIWAMLRALNLPSAALKRAIAPPTDDGSDFA
;
A
#
# COMPACT_ATOMS: atom_id res chain seq x y z
N LEU A 1 14.02 3.71 26.44
CA LEU A 1 15.02 3.60 25.39
C LEU A 1 14.33 3.09 24.14
N GLY A 2 14.31 3.88 23.06
CA GLY A 2 13.66 3.52 21.80
C GLY A 2 14.37 2.36 21.09
N LEU A 3 13.69 1.77 20.11
CA LEU A 3 14.19 0.65 19.31
C LEU A 3 15.53 0.98 18.66
N PHE A 4 15.73 2.21 18.20
CA PHE A 4 16.98 2.74 17.63
C PHE A 4 18.14 2.74 18.61
N ASP A 5 17.90 2.97 19.90
CA ASP A 5 18.96 2.93 20.91
C ASP A 5 19.39 1.49 21.23
N ARG A 6 18.46 0.54 21.16
CA ARG A 6 18.76 -0.90 21.29
C ARG A 6 19.57 -1.39 20.10
N PHE A 7 19.24 -0.94 18.90
CA PHE A 7 19.95 -1.24 17.67
C PHE A 7 21.41 -0.75 17.71
N LYS A 8 21.61 0.50 18.14
CA LYS A 8 22.98 1.06 18.30
C LYS A 8 23.82 0.31 19.35
N ARG A 9 23.20 -0.15 20.46
CA ARG A 9 23.93 -0.88 21.51
C ARG A 9 24.33 -2.29 21.06
N ARG A 10 23.57 -2.97 20.21
CA ARG A 10 23.96 -4.26 19.62
C ARG A 10 25.15 -4.08 18.68
N LYS A 11 25.11 -3.09 17.79
CA LYS A 11 26.25 -2.73 16.91
C LYS A 11 27.53 -2.45 17.67
N ALA A 12 27.45 -1.87 18.86
CA ALA A 12 28.62 -1.59 19.68
C ALA A 12 29.21 -2.83 20.40
N ARG A 13 28.43 -3.93 20.54
CA ARG A 13 28.89 -5.17 21.19
C ARG A 13 29.55 -6.16 20.23
N ASP A 14 29.12 -6.18 18.97
CA ASP A 14 29.53 -7.16 17.95
C ASP A 14 30.45 -6.53 16.86
N ALA A 15 31.18 -5.47 17.19
CA ALA A 15 32.00 -4.72 16.25
C ALA A 15 33.09 -5.61 15.61
N ALA A 16 32.75 -6.25 14.49
CA ALA A 16 33.71 -6.63 13.46
C ALA A 16 34.29 -5.33 12.83
N PRO A 17 35.52 -5.35 12.32
CA PRO A 17 36.15 -4.18 11.73
C PRO A 17 35.23 -3.58 10.62
N PRO A 18 35.18 -2.24 10.49
CA PRO A 18 34.27 -1.60 9.56
C PRO A 18 34.54 -2.10 8.13
N PRO A 19 33.50 -2.43 7.36
CA PRO A 19 33.61 -2.70 5.94
C PRO A 19 34.20 -1.48 5.23
N ALA A 20 34.92 -1.70 4.15
CA ALA A 20 35.47 -0.66 3.30
C ALA A 20 34.39 0.34 2.90
N PRO A 21 34.69 1.65 2.73
CA PRO A 21 33.71 2.68 2.43
C PRO A 21 32.95 2.33 1.14
N VAL A 22 31.66 2.16 1.27
CA VAL A 22 30.74 2.01 0.12
C VAL A 22 30.78 3.31 -0.65
N GLN A 23 31.12 3.26 -1.93
CA GLN A 23 31.07 4.43 -2.79
C GLN A 23 29.64 5.00 -2.77
N PRO A 24 29.46 6.32 -2.65
CA PRO A 24 28.15 6.92 -2.68
C PRO A 24 27.49 6.60 -4.02
N TRP A 25 26.22 6.20 -3.97
CA TRP A 25 25.36 6.02 -5.13
C TRP A 25 25.43 7.29 -5.99
N PRO A 26 25.67 7.18 -7.32
CA PRO A 26 25.66 8.34 -8.17
C PRO A 26 24.30 9.07 -8.05
N PRO A 27 24.30 10.39 -7.94
CA PRO A 27 23.04 11.15 -7.89
C PRO A 27 22.24 10.87 -9.16
N PRO A 28 20.90 10.78 -9.07
CA PRO A 28 20.08 10.62 -10.25
C PRO A 28 20.35 11.80 -11.20
N LEU A 29 20.57 11.51 -12.47
CA LEU A 29 20.65 12.52 -13.54
C LEU A 29 19.27 13.20 -13.66
N VAL A 30 19.05 14.24 -12.89
CA VAL A 30 17.84 15.07 -12.99
C VAL A 30 18.14 16.18 -13.98
N ALA A 31 17.64 16.03 -15.20
CA ALA A 31 17.52 17.18 -16.10
C ALA A 31 16.54 18.20 -15.50
N PRO A 32 16.80 19.50 -15.58
CA PRO A 32 15.89 20.51 -15.04
C PRO A 32 14.54 20.45 -15.76
N MET A 33 13.46 20.30 -14.99
CA MET A 33 12.09 20.34 -15.50
C MET A 33 11.73 21.76 -15.95
N PRO A 34 11.10 21.96 -17.09
CA PRO A 34 10.55 23.26 -17.47
C PRO A 34 9.40 23.65 -16.55
N ALA A 35 9.28 24.96 -16.27
CA ALA A 35 8.26 25.53 -15.41
C ALA A 35 6.84 25.19 -15.88
N TYR A 36 5.98 24.89 -14.92
CA TYR A 36 4.53 24.64 -15.13
C TYR A 36 3.89 25.88 -15.78
N GLN A 37 3.50 25.77 -17.04
CA GLN A 37 2.54 26.66 -17.67
C GLN A 37 1.19 25.96 -17.74
N ASN A 38 0.13 26.74 -17.55
CA ASN A 38 -1.28 26.38 -17.50
C ASN A 38 -1.65 25.21 -18.42
N PHE A 39 -2.05 24.08 -17.82
CA PHE A 39 -2.54 22.93 -18.55
C PHE A 39 -4.01 23.19 -18.96
N GLU A 40 -4.24 23.56 -20.18
CA GLU A 40 -5.48 23.24 -20.87
C GLU A 40 -5.54 21.72 -21.00
N ILE A 41 -6.64 21.09 -20.56
CA ILE A 41 -6.88 19.65 -20.76
C ILE A 41 -6.90 19.43 -22.26
N PRO A 42 -5.94 18.69 -22.85
CA PRO A 42 -5.98 18.38 -24.29
C PRO A 42 -7.26 17.60 -24.57
N PRO A 43 -7.87 17.74 -25.77
CA PRO A 43 -8.94 16.85 -26.19
C PRO A 43 -8.45 15.41 -26.05
N GLU A 44 -9.36 14.52 -25.59
CA GLU A 44 -9.05 13.12 -25.29
C GLU A 44 -8.16 12.52 -26.37
N PRO A 45 -6.93 12.08 -26.05
CA PRO A 45 -6.13 11.37 -27.02
C PRO A 45 -6.85 10.05 -27.36
N ASP A 46 -6.80 9.65 -28.62
CA ASP A 46 -7.23 8.32 -29.07
C ASP A 46 -6.84 7.29 -28.00
N GLN A 47 -7.82 6.50 -27.56
CA GLN A 47 -7.61 5.53 -26.48
C GLN A 47 -6.30 4.77 -26.68
N PRO A 48 -5.36 4.79 -25.73
CA PRO A 48 -4.07 4.15 -25.89
C PRO A 48 -4.25 2.70 -26.33
N ALA A 49 -3.41 2.22 -27.23
CA ALA A 49 -3.53 0.88 -27.85
C ALA A 49 -3.68 -0.26 -26.80
N TRP A 50 -3.16 -0.07 -25.58
CA TRP A 50 -3.26 -1.03 -24.48
C TRP A 50 -4.67 -1.17 -23.88
N MET A 51 -5.59 -0.21 -24.10
CA MET A 51 -7.00 -0.34 -23.66
C MET A 51 -7.78 -1.37 -24.50
N LYS A 52 -7.27 -1.74 -25.67
CA LYS A 52 -7.94 -2.64 -26.63
C LYS A 52 -7.72 -4.13 -26.35
N TYR A 53 -6.86 -4.51 -25.40
CA TYR A 53 -6.57 -5.92 -25.15
C TYR A 53 -7.31 -6.41 -23.90
N PRO A 54 -8.09 -7.52 -24.00
CA PRO A 54 -8.72 -8.11 -22.82
C PRO A 54 -7.62 -8.51 -21.82
N VAL A 55 -7.79 -8.08 -20.58
CA VAL A 55 -7.00 -8.62 -19.46
C VAL A 55 -7.50 -10.04 -19.25
N SER A 56 -6.91 -11.01 -19.99
CA SER A 56 -7.23 -12.43 -19.76
C SER A 56 -6.98 -12.75 -18.30
N ALA A 57 -7.94 -13.44 -17.66
CA ALA A 57 -7.97 -13.76 -16.24
C ALA A 57 -6.65 -14.37 -15.74
N PRO A 58 -5.83 -13.64 -15.05
CA PRO A 58 -4.55 -14.13 -14.57
C PRO A 58 -4.70 -14.64 -13.14
N LYS A 59 -3.80 -15.54 -12.74
CA LYS A 59 -3.84 -16.17 -11.42
C LYS A 59 -3.58 -15.18 -10.27
N GLY A 60 -2.72 -14.17 -10.46
CA GLY A 60 -2.32 -13.23 -9.42
C GLY A 60 -3.25 -12.02 -9.30
N HIS A 61 -3.59 -11.60 -8.09
CA HIS A 61 -4.45 -10.48 -7.76
C HIS A 61 -3.61 -9.20 -7.54
N ILE A 62 -3.91 -8.13 -8.27
CA ILE A 62 -3.17 -6.86 -8.16
C ILE A 62 -3.86 -5.93 -7.16
N ILE A 63 -3.13 -5.53 -6.13
CA ILE A 63 -3.53 -4.56 -5.11
C ILE A 63 -2.72 -3.29 -5.32
N VAL A 64 -3.38 -2.18 -5.58
CA VAL A 64 -2.72 -0.88 -5.80
C VAL A 64 -3.03 0.06 -4.65
N PHE A 65 -1.99 0.53 -3.97
CA PHE A 65 -2.10 1.58 -2.96
C PHE A 65 -1.93 2.94 -3.64
N ALA A 66 -3.03 3.68 -3.80
CA ALA A 66 -3.06 4.94 -4.52
C ALA A 66 -3.80 6.03 -3.76
N ASN A 67 -3.22 7.22 -3.73
CA ASN A 67 -3.80 8.47 -3.24
C ASN A 67 -2.95 9.63 -3.73
N GLU A 68 -3.56 10.71 -4.21
CA GLU A 68 -2.87 11.90 -4.71
C GLU A 68 -2.11 12.65 -3.60
N LYS A 69 -2.45 12.41 -2.33
CA LYS A 69 -1.82 13.07 -1.19
C LYS A 69 -0.62 12.31 -0.66
N GLY A 70 0.46 13.05 -0.33
CA GLY A 70 1.62 12.53 0.38
C GLY A 70 1.33 12.29 1.88
N GLY A 71 2.04 11.34 2.49
CA GLY A 71 2.01 11.15 3.95
C GLY A 71 0.79 10.44 4.53
N VAL A 72 -0.16 9.99 3.72
CA VAL A 72 -1.37 9.26 4.18
C VAL A 72 -1.11 7.80 4.56
N GLY A 73 0.11 7.31 4.39
CA GLY A 73 0.50 5.95 4.77
C GLY A 73 0.40 4.91 3.63
N LYS A 74 0.36 5.30 2.36
CA LYS A 74 0.36 4.36 1.20
C LYS A 74 1.45 3.31 1.31
N SER A 75 2.71 3.74 1.26
CA SER A 75 3.88 2.86 1.28
C SER A 75 3.96 2.02 2.55
N THR A 76 3.58 2.59 3.70
CA THR A 76 3.54 1.86 4.97
C THR A 76 2.50 0.75 4.93
N SER A 77 1.28 1.05 4.47
CA SER A 77 0.21 0.06 4.36
C SER A 77 0.53 -0.99 3.30
N ALA A 78 1.11 -0.59 2.16
CA ALA A 78 1.57 -1.51 1.12
C ALA A 78 2.63 -2.48 1.66
N PHE A 79 3.62 -1.97 2.40
CA PHE A 79 4.67 -2.78 3.02
C PHE A 79 4.09 -3.79 4.02
N HIS A 80 3.24 -3.33 4.97
CA HIS A 80 2.60 -4.23 5.94
C HIS A 80 1.73 -5.28 5.25
N THR A 81 1.03 -4.91 4.17
CA THR A 81 0.23 -5.85 3.36
C THR A 81 1.12 -6.92 2.71
N CYS A 82 2.24 -6.53 2.09
CA CYS A 82 3.20 -7.48 1.52
C CYS A 82 3.68 -8.50 2.55
N ILE A 83 4.16 -8.02 3.70
CA ILE A 83 4.74 -8.89 4.72
C ILE A 83 3.68 -9.77 5.38
N ALA A 84 2.50 -9.25 5.63
CA ALA A 84 1.41 -10.04 6.20
C ALA A 84 0.92 -11.14 5.23
N LEU A 85 0.80 -10.87 3.93
CA LEU A 85 0.48 -11.87 2.92
C LEU A 85 1.56 -12.95 2.84
N CYS A 86 2.84 -12.58 2.88
CA CYS A 86 3.93 -13.56 2.94
C CYS A 86 3.88 -14.43 4.21
N ASN A 87 3.55 -13.84 5.37
CA ASN A 87 3.35 -14.59 6.62
C ASN A 87 2.13 -15.52 6.57
N ALA A 88 1.13 -15.21 5.75
CA ALA A 88 -0.01 -16.10 5.47
C ALA A 88 0.35 -17.24 4.49
N GLY A 89 1.61 -17.32 4.02
CA GLY A 89 2.08 -18.34 3.08
C GLY A 89 1.80 -18.03 1.61
N GLU A 90 1.43 -16.79 1.28
CA GLU A 90 1.18 -16.39 -0.10
C GLU A 90 2.48 -16.00 -0.83
N ARG A 91 2.51 -16.27 -2.14
CA ARG A 91 3.56 -15.75 -3.01
C ARG A 91 3.19 -14.33 -3.42
N VAL A 92 4.04 -13.37 -3.07
CA VAL A 92 3.79 -11.94 -3.24
C VAL A 92 4.90 -11.32 -4.07
N ALA A 93 4.53 -10.51 -5.05
CA ALA A 93 5.43 -9.58 -5.70
C ALA A 93 5.12 -8.14 -5.24
N ALA A 94 6.13 -7.31 -5.11
CA ALA A 94 6.01 -5.91 -4.73
C ALA A 94 6.66 -5.01 -5.77
N LEU A 95 6.00 -3.90 -6.09
CA LEU A 95 6.46 -2.93 -7.08
C LEU A 95 6.19 -1.53 -6.56
N ASP A 96 7.20 -0.66 -6.65
CA ASP A 96 7.10 0.75 -6.31
C ASP A 96 7.18 1.57 -7.59
N VAL A 97 6.11 2.30 -7.91
CA VAL A 97 6.07 3.21 -9.07
C VAL A 97 6.22 4.68 -8.68
N ASP A 98 6.44 4.99 -7.39
CA ASP A 98 6.90 6.31 -6.94
C ASP A 98 8.40 6.46 -7.15
N LEU A 99 8.79 6.75 -8.37
CA LEU A 99 10.19 6.84 -8.78
C LEU A 99 11.00 7.95 -8.09
N ARG A 100 10.32 8.87 -7.41
CA ARG A 100 10.97 9.96 -6.66
C ARG A 100 11.36 9.53 -5.27
N GLN A 101 10.49 8.78 -4.59
CA GLN A 101 10.68 8.41 -3.19
C GLN A 101 11.15 6.97 -3.01
N LEU A 102 10.65 6.03 -3.82
CA LEU A 102 10.93 4.60 -3.74
C LEU A 102 10.80 4.06 -2.30
N THR A 103 9.75 4.49 -1.61
CA THR A 103 9.60 4.25 -0.16
C THR A 103 9.38 2.77 0.15
N LEU A 104 8.52 2.09 -0.61
CA LEU A 104 8.29 0.66 -0.48
C LEU A 104 9.55 -0.12 -0.82
N HIS A 105 10.21 0.24 -1.93
CA HIS A 105 11.46 -0.41 -2.34
C HIS A 105 12.56 -0.28 -1.28
N ARG A 106 12.74 0.91 -0.71
CA ARG A 106 13.73 1.15 0.36
C ARG A 106 13.43 0.32 1.61
N ALA A 107 12.16 0.20 2.00
CA ALA A 107 11.77 -0.63 3.15
C ALA A 107 12.07 -2.11 2.90
N LEU A 108 11.79 -2.61 1.69
CA LEU A 108 12.10 -3.99 1.31
C LEU A 108 13.61 -4.26 1.19
N TRP A 109 14.37 -3.28 0.72
CA TRP A 109 15.83 -3.36 0.73
C TRP A 109 16.39 -3.36 2.16
N ALA A 110 15.90 -2.48 3.03
CA ALA A 110 16.28 -2.46 4.44
C ALA A 110 15.96 -3.79 5.15
N ARG A 111 14.86 -4.46 4.74
CA ARG A 111 14.55 -5.81 5.21
C ARG A 111 15.63 -6.81 4.90
N GLN A 112 16.15 -6.82 3.67
CA GLN A 112 17.24 -7.70 3.27
C GLN A 112 18.54 -7.41 4.05
N GLU A 113 18.81 -6.12 4.35
CA GLU A 113 19.94 -5.74 5.21
C GLU A 113 19.75 -6.25 6.64
N SER A 114 18.54 -6.14 7.19
CA SER A 114 18.23 -6.68 8.52
C SER A 114 18.36 -8.21 8.55
N GLU A 115 17.93 -8.94 7.50
CA GLU A 115 18.15 -10.39 7.40
C GLU A 115 19.65 -10.74 7.49
N ARG A 116 20.50 -10.01 6.77
CA ARG A 116 21.98 -10.23 6.79
C ARG A 116 22.56 -9.88 8.14
N GLU A 117 22.16 -8.75 8.73
CA GLU A 117 22.68 -8.26 10.00
C GLU A 117 22.35 -9.20 11.17
N TYR A 118 21.11 -9.73 11.19
CA TYR A 118 20.66 -10.62 12.26
C TYR A 118 20.89 -12.10 11.95
N GLY A 119 21.33 -12.45 10.74
CA GLY A 119 21.55 -13.83 10.33
C GLY A 119 20.28 -14.67 10.28
N VAL A 120 19.14 -14.06 9.97
CA VAL A 120 17.83 -14.70 9.92
C VAL A 120 17.21 -14.62 8.52
N LYS A 121 16.27 -15.52 8.24
CA LYS A 121 15.39 -15.43 7.07
C LYS A 121 14.04 -14.92 7.52
N LEU A 122 13.53 -13.89 6.85
CA LEU A 122 12.24 -13.28 7.12
C LEU A 122 11.32 -13.41 5.89
N PRO A 123 10.02 -13.74 6.04
CA PRO A 123 9.09 -13.78 4.94
C PRO A 123 9.04 -12.43 4.20
N GLY A 124 9.17 -12.43 2.89
CA GLY A 124 9.19 -11.19 2.09
C GLY A 124 8.78 -11.41 0.64
N PRO A 125 8.32 -10.36 -0.06
CA PRO A 125 7.90 -10.42 -1.44
C PRO A 125 9.10 -10.46 -2.41
N GLU A 126 8.85 -10.98 -3.62
CA GLU A 126 9.69 -10.73 -4.77
C GLU A 126 9.63 -9.24 -5.13
N GLN A 127 10.78 -8.58 -5.29
CA GLN A 127 10.82 -7.18 -5.70
C GLN A 127 10.89 -7.07 -7.22
N ILE A 128 9.94 -6.35 -7.81
CA ILE A 128 9.92 -6.03 -9.24
C ILE A 128 10.44 -4.62 -9.44
N MET A 129 11.45 -4.48 -10.32
CA MET A 129 12.03 -3.19 -10.69
C MET A 129 11.68 -2.85 -12.14
N LEU A 130 11.40 -1.57 -12.38
CA LEU A 130 11.19 -1.02 -13.72
C LEU A 130 12.47 -0.31 -14.19
N ALA A 131 13.05 -0.79 -15.29
CA ALA A 131 14.26 -0.23 -15.86
C ALA A 131 13.97 1.02 -16.71
N GLN A 132 12.90 1.00 -17.51
CA GLN A 132 12.51 2.09 -18.40
C GLN A 132 11.43 2.99 -17.81
N GLN A 133 10.79 2.55 -16.72
CA GLN A 133 9.80 3.30 -15.96
C GLN A 133 8.65 3.82 -16.81
N ASN A 134 8.19 3.04 -17.76
CA ASN A 134 7.09 3.36 -18.65
C ASN A 134 5.92 2.36 -18.50
N GLU A 135 4.77 2.72 -19.09
CA GLU A 135 3.52 1.97 -18.99
C GLU A 135 3.59 0.59 -19.65
N ASN A 136 4.38 0.44 -20.72
CA ASN A 136 4.51 -0.83 -21.45
C ASN A 136 5.33 -1.83 -20.63
N GLU A 137 6.46 -1.39 -20.05
CA GLU A 137 7.25 -2.21 -19.15
C GLU A 137 6.44 -2.62 -17.93
N LEU A 138 5.70 -1.68 -17.32
CA LEU A 138 4.80 -1.99 -16.21
C LEU A 138 3.82 -3.10 -16.58
N ALA A 139 3.13 -2.95 -17.71
CA ALA A 139 2.14 -3.94 -18.16
C ALA A 139 2.76 -5.33 -18.39
N GLU A 140 3.95 -5.39 -19.00
CA GLU A 140 4.67 -6.64 -19.23
C GLU A 140 5.10 -7.29 -17.91
N LYS A 141 5.73 -6.54 -17.01
CA LYS A 141 6.17 -7.02 -15.70
C LYS A 141 5.01 -7.54 -14.86
N LEU A 142 3.88 -6.81 -14.84
CA LEU A 142 2.69 -7.25 -14.11
C LEU A 142 2.08 -8.51 -14.70
N ARG A 143 2.05 -8.66 -16.02
CA ARG A 143 1.56 -9.89 -16.66
C ARG A 143 2.42 -11.09 -16.28
N MET A 144 3.74 -10.94 -16.26
CA MET A 144 4.66 -12.00 -15.85
C MET A 144 4.53 -12.31 -14.36
N ALA A 145 4.45 -11.28 -13.51
CA ALA A 145 4.27 -11.43 -12.07
C ALA A 145 2.99 -12.20 -11.70
N ARG A 146 1.89 -11.97 -12.42
CA ARG A 146 0.62 -12.67 -12.21
C ARG A 146 0.71 -14.18 -12.44
N ILE A 147 1.66 -14.65 -13.25
CA ILE A 147 1.85 -16.09 -13.52
C ILE A 147 2.45 -16.79 -12.29
N HIS A 148 3.36 -16.12 -11.60
CA HIS A 148 4.18 -16.72 -10.56
C HIS A 148 3.75 -16.37 -9.14
N ASN A 149 2.97 -15.31 -8.96
CA ASN A 149 2.57 -14.79 -7.65
C ASN A 149 1.04 -14.87 -7.46
N SER A 150 0.62 -15.10 -6.21
CA SER A 150 -0.80 -15.02 -5.82
C SER A 150 -1.27 -13.58 -5.72
N PHE A 151 -0.38 -12.69 -5.28
CA PHE A 151 -0.64 -11.27 -5.10
C PHE A 151 0.49 -10.42 -5.66
N ILE A 152 0.13 -9.27 -6.22
CA ILE A 152 1.06 -8.22 -6.63
C ILE A 152 0.63 -6.93 -5.93
N VAL A 153 1.49 -6.38 -5.08
CA VAL A 153 1.24 -5.13 -4.36
C VAL A 153 2.02 -4.01 -5.02
N ILE A 154 1.31 -2.95 -5.40
CA ILE A 154 1.89 -1.79 -6.07
C ILE A 154 1.70 -0.56 -5.20
N ASP A 155 2.81 0.14 -4.90
CA ASP A 155 2.80 1.46 -4.27
C ASP A 155 2.88 2.55 -5.32
N VAL A 156 1.90 3.47 -5.33
CA VAL A 156 1.81 4.56 -6.31
C VAL A 156 2.11 5.89 -5.63
N GLY A 157 2.91 6.72 -6.30
CA GLY A 157 3.23 8.07 -5.83
C GLY A 157 2.02 8.98 -5.65
N GLY A 158 2.20 10.05 -4.87
CA GLY A 158 1.16 11.04 -4.61
C GLY A 158 0.95 12.06 -5.74
N HIS A 159 1.34 11.74 -6.97
CA HIS A 159 1.16 12.62 -8.13
C HIS A 159 0.59 11.83 -9.30
N ASP A 160 -0.23 12.51 -10.07
CA ASP A 160 -0.79 11.94 -11.29
C ASP A 160 0.30 11.77 -12.34
N SER A 161 0.39 10.58 -12.89
CA SER A 161 1.33 10.24 -13.95
C SER A 161 0.78 9.10 -14.83
N PRO A 162 1.24 8.98 -16.10
CA PRO A 162 0.79 7.91 -16.97
C PRO A 162 0.98 6.52 -16.37
N ILE A 163 2.13 6.27 -15.74
CA ILE A 163 2.42 4.98 -15.09
C ILE A 163 1.53 4.72 -13.86
N ALA A 164 1.20 5.77 -13.07
CA ALA A 164 0.28 5.67 -11.96
C ALA A 164 -1.15 5.32 -12.43
N ARG A 165 -1.65 6.02 -13.46
CA ARG A 165 -2.94 5.71 -14.10
C ARG A 165 -2.97 4.28 -14.64
N LYS A 166 -1.86 3.83 -15.27
CA LYS A 166 -1.74 2.46 -15.77
C LYS A 166 -1.78 1.43 -14.65
N ALA A 167 -1.09 1.66 -13.52
CA ALA A 167 -1.14 0.79 -12.35
C ALA A 167 -2.57 0.69 -11.80
N ILE A 168 -3.27 1.83 -11.63
CA ILE A 168 -4.66 1.89 -11.19
C ILE A 168 -5.59 1.16 -12.17
N PHE A 169 -5.39 1.35 -13.47
CA PHE A 169 -6.16 0.64 -14.51
C PHE A 169 -6.00 -0.88 -14.41
N MET A 170 -4.81 -1.39 -14.09
CA MET A 170 -4.53 -2.83 -14.01
C MET A 170 -4.89 -3.45 -12.65
N ALA A 171 -5.32 -2.65 -11.67
CA ALA A 171 -5.67 -3.11 -10.33
C ALA A 171 -6.91 -4.00 -10.33
N ASP A 172 -6.91 -5.04 -9.51
CA ASP A 172 -8.12 -5.78 -9.12
C ASP A 172 -8.74 -5.17 -7.86
N THR A 173 -7.88 -4.67 -6.95
CA THR A 173 -8.27 -3.88 -5.77
C THR A 173 -7.46 -2.60 -5.72
N ILE A 174 -8.13 -1.45 -5.58
CA ILE A 174 -7.49 -0.16 -5.24
C ILE A 174 -7.71 0.07 -3.75
N VAL A 175 -6.63 0.36 -3.04
CA VAL A 175 -6.64 0.78 -1.64
C VAL A 175 -6.22 2.24 -1.56
N THR A 176 -7.11 3.08 -1.08
CA THR A 176 -6.89 4.52 -0.91
C THR A 176 -6.83 4.86 0.58
N PRO A 177 -5.63 4.92 1.18
CA PRO A 177 -5.49 5.35 2.56
C PRO A 177 -5.82 6.83 2.70
N VAL A 178 -6.60 7.20 3.71
CA VAL A 178 -6.92 8.58 4.09
C VAL A 178 -6.69 8.77 5.59
N ASN A 179 -6.31 9.97 6.01
CA ASN A 179 -6.22 10.33 7.42
C ASN A 179 -7.54 10.98 7.90
N ASP A 180 -7.59 11.34 9.16
CA ASP A 180 -8.71 12.03 9.81
C ASP A 180 -8.76 13.55 9.48
N SER A 181 -8.55 13.91 8.20
CA SER A 181 -8.51 15.28 7.72
C SER A 181 -9.49 15.50 6.57
N PHE A 182 -10.35 16.53 6.68
CA PHE A 182 -11.26 16.92 5.59
C PHE A 182 -10.53 17.26 4.29
N ILE A 183 -9.32 17.83 4.38
CA ILE A 183 -8.50 18.15 3.20
C ILE A 183 -8.13 16.85 2.43
N ASP A 184 -8.05 15.71 3.13
CA ASP A 184 -7.77 14.42 2.51
C ASP A 184 -8.98 13.86 1.75
N LEU A 185 -10.18 14.35 2.06
CA LEU A 185 -11.42 13.92 1.43
C LEU A 185 -11.72 14.62 0.11
N ASP A 186 -11.17 15.82 -0.12
CA ASP A 186 -11.46 16.63 -1.31
C ASP A 186 -11.17 15.89 -2.63
N MET A 187 -10.17 15.03 -2.63
CA MET A 187 -9.87 14.18 -3.80
C MET A 187 -10.95 13.11 -4.05
N LEU A 188 -11.69 12.70 -3.02
CA LEU A 188 -12.79 11.74 -3.10
C LEU A 188 -14.12 12.42 -3.38
N GLY A 189 -14.39 13.54 -2.70
CA GLY A 189 -15.63 14.28 -2.88
C GLY A 189 -15.73 15.52 -2.02
N HIS A 190 -16.51 16.45 -2.49
CA HIS A 190 -16.76 17.71 -1.80
C HIS A 190 -18.04 17.64 -0.98
N ILE A 191 -17.93 17.98 0.30
CA ILE A 191 -19.05 18.10 1.25
C ILE A 191 -19.28 19.58 1.54
N ASP A 192 -20.52 20.00 1.54
CA ASP A 192 -20.89 21.36 1.98
C ASP A 192 -20.56 21.54 3.47
N PRO A 193 -19.66 22.45 3.85
CA PRO A 193 -19.27 22.63 5.24
C PRO A 193 -20.41 23.16 6.15
N ARG A 194 -21.47 23.70 5.56
CA ARG A 194 -22.61 24.28 6.30
C ARG A 194 -23.72 23.26 6.54
N THR A 195 -24.06 22.48 5.50
CA THR A 195 -25.16 21.49 5.56
C THR A 195 -24.64 20.07 5.80
N GLY A 196 -23.36 19.82 5.53
CA GLY A 196 -22.77 18.49 5.57
C GLY A 196 -23.22 17.59 4.40
N ASP A 197 -23.82 18.13 3.34
CA ASP A 197 -24.31 17.35 2.21
C ASP A 197 -23.24 17.13 1.16
N PHE A 198 -23.29 15.97 0.50
CA PHE A 198 -22.45 15.67 -0.65
C PHE A 198 -22.82 16.56 -1.84
N LYS A 199 -21.81 17.15 -2.49
CA LYS A 199 -21.99 18.03 -3.67
C LYS A 199 -21.53 17.39 -4.97
N THR A 200 -20.30 16.90 -5.01
CA THR A 200 -19.71 16.36 -6.25
C THR A 200 -18.51 15.48 -5.93
N LEU A 201 -18.16 14.59 -6.86
CA LEU A 201 -16.95 13.79 -6.77
C LEU A 201 -15.69 14.64 -6.91
N GLY A 202 -14.63 14.25 -6.18
CA GLY A 202 -13.29 14.77 -6.32
C GLY A 202 -12.57 14.21 -7.56
N ASN A 203 -11.40 14.75 -7.87
CA ASN A 203 -10.67 14.38 -9.08
C ASN A 203 -10.22 12.91 -9.11
N PHE A 204 -9.71 12.41 -7.99
CA PHE A 204 -9.31 11.01 -7.90
C PHE A 204 -10.52 10.06 -8.01
N ALA A 205 -11.64 10.41 -7.39
CA ALA A 205 -12.86 9.61 -7.51
C ALA A 205 -13.37 9.55 -8.95
N ARG A 206 -13.36 10.66 -9.68
CA ARG A 206 -13.72 10.70 -11.11
C ARG A 206 -12.78 9.86 -11.97
N LEU A 207 -11.47 9.90 -11.69
CA LEU A 207 -10.48 9.05 -12.37
C LEU A 207 -10.82 7.56 -12.15
N VAL A 208 -11.05 7.15 -10.89
CA VAL A 208 -11.37 5.74 -10.59
C VAL A 208 -12.72 5.34 -11.18
N GLU A 209 -13.73 6.22 -11.13
CA GLU A 209 -15.04 5.99 -11.75
C GLU A 209 -14.91 5.74 -13.26
N HIS A 210 -14.15 6.59 -13.96
CA HIS A 210 -13.86 6.42 -15.38
C HIS A 210 -13.17 5.07 -15.67
N LEU A 211 -12.19 4.68 -14.86
CA LEU A 211 -11.47 3.42 -15.01
C LEU A 211 -12.30 2.18 -14.60
N LYS A 212 -13.43 2.35 -13.92
CA LYS A 212 -14.39 1.27 -13.64
C LYS A 212 -15.30 0.97 -14.82
N ASP A 213 -15.44 1.89 -15.77
CA ASP A 213 -16.33 1.71 -16.92
C ASP A 213 -15.99 0.42 -17.69
N PRO A 214 -16.93 -0.53 -17.82
CA PRO A 214 -16.70 -1.77 -18.58
C PRO A 214 -16.36 -1.53 -20.05
N GLY A 215 -16.78 -0.39 -20.62
CA GLY A 215 -16.45 0.00 -21.99
C GLY A 215 -14.98 0.38 -22.16
N ILE A 216 -14.33 0.79 -21.09
CA ILE A 216 -12.93 1.21 -21.08
C ILE A 216 -12.00 0.08 -20.63
N ALA A 217 -12.39 -0.64 -19.57
CA ALA A 217 -11.61 -1.74 -19.04
C ALA A 217 -12.34 -3.06 -19.27
N LEU A 218 -11.88 -3.88 -20.23
CA LEU A 218 -12.33 -5.25 -20.44
C LEU A 218 -11.84 -6.11 -19.25
N ARG A 219 -12.52 -6.00 -18.10
CA ARG A 219 -12.19 -6.75 -16.88
C ARG A 219 -13.06 -7.98 -16.77
N SER A 220 -12.46 -9.09 -16.34
CA SER A 220 -13.19 -10.31 -15.99
C SER A 220 -13.91 -10.20 -14.63
N THR A 221 -13.43 -9.31 -13.76
CA THR A 221 -13.98 -9.07 -12.41
C THR A 221 -14.13 -7.56 -12.19
N PRO A 222 -15.19 -7.11 -11.50
CA PRO A 222 -15.33 -5.71 -11.11
C PRO A 222 -14.13 -5.24 -10.28
N LEU A 223 -13.70 -4.00 -10.51
CA LEU A 223 -12.70 -3.35 -9.69
C LEU A 223 -13.26 -3.11 -8.28
N ASP A 224 -12.58 -3.63 -7.26
CA ASP A 224 -12.88 -3.35 -5.87
C ASP A 224 -12.11 -2.09 -5.41
N TRP A 225 -12.85 -1.02 -5.10
CA TRP A 225 -12.25 0.20 -4.58
C TRP A 225 -12.51 0.34 -3.09
N VAL A 226 -11.45 0.42 -2.33
CA VAL A 226 -11.44 0.45 -0.87
C VAL A 226 -10.83 1.77 -0.40
N VAL A 227 -11.55 2.53 0.40
CA VAL A 227 -11.01 3.67 1.14
C VAL A 227 -10.69 3.22 2.56
N MET A 228 -9.41 3.34 2.92
CA MET A 228 -8.87 2.87 4.19
C MET A 228 -8.60 4.05 5.12
N GLN A 229 -9.31 4.11 6.24
CA GLN A 229 -9.10 5.15 7.24
C GLN A 229 -7.88 4.83 8.11
N ASN A 230 -6.76 5.50 7.81
CA ASN A 230 -5.48 5.31 8.48
C ASN A 230 -5.28 6.28 9.65
N ARG A 231 -4.29 5.96 10.50
CA ARG A 231 -3.85 6.77 11.65
C ARG A 231 -4.99 7.11 12.63
N SER A 232 -5.97 6.22 12.72
CA SER A 232 -7.00 6.36 13.76
C SER A 232 -6.35 6.33 15.14
N ARG A 233 -6.84 7.17 16.04
CA ARG A 233 -6.40 7.21 17.44
C ARG A 233 -7.26 6.27 18.27
N SER A 234 -6.73 5.80 19.40
CA SER A 234 -7.44 4.89 20.29
C SER A 234 -8.74 5.47 20.89
N LEU A 235 -8.88 6.80 20.91
CA LEU A 235 -10.09 7.50 21.27
C LEU A 235 -10.59 8.27 20.06
N ALA A 236 -11.74 7.87 19.52
CA ALA A 236 -12.37 8.55 18.39
C ALA A 236 -12.63 10.02 18.71
N THR A 237 -11.93 10.90 18.02
CA THR A 237 -12.10 12.35 18.16
C THR A 237 -13.38 12.80 17.46
N ASN A 238 -13.90 13.99 17.82
CA ASN A 238 -15.03 14.59 17.09
C ASN A 238 -14.70 14.76 15.60
N ASN A 239 -13.43 14.96 15.26
CA ASN A 239 -12.98 15.10 13.88
C ASN A 239 -13.05 13.76 13.11
N GLU A 240 -12.61 12.65 13.72
CA GLU A 240 -12.72 11.32 13.11
C GLU A 240 -14.17 10.95 12.80
N ARG A 241 -15.11 11.26 13.71
CA ARG A 241 -16.54 11.03 13.46
C ARG A 241 -17.04 11.83 12.27
N LYS A 242 -16.72 13.12 12.20
CA LYS A 242 -17.12 13.99 11.07
C LYS A 242 -16.51 13.52 9.74
N VAL A 243 -15.25 13.09 9.75
CA VAL A 243 -14.58 12.52 8.56
C VAL A 243 -15.27 11.24 8.15
N ARG A 244 -15.64 10.37 9.10
CA ARG A 244 -16.39 9.15 8.82
C ARG A 244 -17.76 9.44 8.22
N ASP A 245 -18.52 10.35 8.81
CA ASP A 245 -19.82 10.77 8.30
C ASP A 245 -19.72 11.34 6.87
N ALA A 246 -18.64 12.07 6.58
CA ALA A 246 -18.39 12.58 5.23
C ALA A 246 -18.06 11.45 4.25
N LEU A 247 -17.22 10.49 4.64
CA LEU A 247 -16.91 9.30 3.83
C LEU A 247 -18.17 8.48 3.54
N ASP A 248 -19.04 8.27 4.54
CA ASP A 248 -20.29 7.52 4.38
C ASP A 248 -21.24 8.19 3.38
N LYS A 249 -21.18 9.52 3.23
CA LYS A 249 -21.96 10.28 2.23
C LYS A 249 -21.33 10.25 0.83
N ILE A 250 -20.00 10.21 0.73
CA ILE A 250 -19.28 10.17 -0.55
C ILE A 250 -19.32 8.76 -1.14
N ALA A 251 -19.18 7.71 -0.30
CA ALA A 251 -19.02 6.33 -0.71
C ALA A 251 -20.07 5.82 -1.71
N PRO A 252 -21.39 6.08 -1.54
CA PRO A 252 -22.40 5.61 -2.50
C PRO A 252 -22.24 6.25 -3.89
N ALA A 253 -21.84 7.51 -3.95
CA ALA A 253 -21.69 8.25 -5.20
C ALA A 253 -20.39 7.86 -5.93
N ALA A 254 -19.30 7.63 -5.19
CA ALA A 254 -18.00 7.25 -5.74
C ALA A 254 -17.85 5.74 -5.97
N GLY A 255 -18.70 4.92 -5.35
CA GLY A 255 -18.69 3.47 -5.48
C GLY A 255 -17.47 2.81 -4.83
N PHE A 256 -17.06 3.29 -3.65
CA PHE A 256 -16.06 2.62 -2.81
C PHE A 256 -16.69 2.08 -1.52
N ARG A 257 -15.97 1.17 -0.87
CA ARG A 257 -16.28 0.72 0.49
C ARG A 257 -15.24 1.22 1.48
N ILE A 258 -15.65 1.47 2.72
CA ILE A 258 -14.78 2.01 3.77
C ILE A 258 -14.33 0.87 4.66
N VAL A 259 -13.03 0.80 4.94
CA VAL A 259 -12.42 -0.22 5.81
C VAL A 259 -11.54 0.42 6.88
N PRO A 260 -11.33 -0.28 8.01
CA PRO A 260 -10.34 0.15 8.99
C PRO A 260 -8.93 0.04 8.40
N GLY A 261 -8.10 1.03 8.72
CA GLY A 261 -6.67 1.03 8.41
C GLY A 261 -5.81 0.75 9.63
N LEU A 262 -4.56 1.18 9.56
CA LEU A 262 -3.61 1.04 10.64
C LEU A 262 -3.68 2.25 11.59
N SER A 263 -3.68 2.01 12.89
CA SER A 263 -3.58 3.06 13.91
C SER A 263 -2.22 3.74 13.88
N GLU A 264 -2.15 4.94 14.45
CA GLU A 264 -0.87 5.62 14.63
C GLU A 264 -0.09 4.99 15.80
N ARG A 265 0.92 4.16 15.47
CA ARG A 265 1.76 3.50 16.46
C ARG A 265 3.22 3.89 16.30
N VAL A 266 3.89 4.13 17.43
CA VAL A 266 5.33 4.39 17.46
C VAL A 266 6.11 3.20 16.88
N THR A 267 5.71 1.98 17.20
CA THR A 267 6.37 0.76 16.72
C THR A 267 6.39 0.64 15.20
N TYR A 268 5.33 1.03 14.49
CA TYR A 268 5.34 1.04 13.03
C TYR A 268 6.39 2.00 12.47
N ARG A 269 6.56 3.17 13.10
CA ARG A 269 7.57 4.17 12.70
C ARG A 269 9.01 3.73 13.02
N GLU A 270 9.19 2.96 14.09
CA GLU A 270 10.51 2.45 14.50
C GLU A 270 10.94 1.23 13.67
N LEU A 271 10.02 0.35 13.31
CA LEU A 271 10.32 -0.87 12.55
C LEU A 271 10.45 -0.62 11.05
N PHE A 272 9.65 0.27 10.49
CA PHE A 272 9.60 0.52 9.04
C PHE A 272 10.96 0.90 8.42
N PRO A 273 11.78 1.80 9.01
CA PRO A 273 13.11 2.12 8.48
C PRO A 273 14.10 0.95 8.50
N LEU A 274 13.84 -0.07 9.31
CA LEU A 274 14.60 -1.32 9.38
C LEU A 274 14.05 -2.39 8.41
N GLY A 275 13.00 -2.08 7.66
CA GLY A 275 12.30 -3.05 6.83
C GLY A 275 11.64 -4.17 7.63
N LEU A 276 11.28 -3.89 8.87
CA LEU A 276 10.69 -4.85 9.80
C LEU A 276 9.24 -4.51 10.11
N THR A 277 8.51 -5.52 10.54
CA THR A 277 7.12 -5.45 10.97
C THR A 277 6.94 -6.09 12.34
N LEU A 278 5.74 -6.00 12.88
CA LEU A 278 5.39 -6.69 14.14
C LEU A 278 5.45 -8.23 14.04
N PHE A 279 5.37 -8.78 12.81
CA PHE A 279 5.50 -10.23 12.60
C PHE A 279 6.93 -10.73 12.83
N ASP A 280 7.92 -9.86 12.67
CA ASP A 280 9.33 -10.20 12.77
C ASP A 280 9.83 -10.24 14.22
N LEU A 281 9.06 -9.67 15.17
CA LEU A 281 9.45 -9.62 16.59
C LEU A 281 9.49 -11.00 17.27
N ASP A 282 8.82 -12.01 16.72
CA ASP A 282 8.93 -13.39 17.20
C ASP A 282 10.29 -14.00 16.86
N THR A 283 10.82 -13.65 15.68
CA THR A 283 12.16 -14.08 15.22
C THR A 283 13.26 -13.19 15.80
N LEU A 284 12.95 -11.94 16.12
CA LEU A 284 13.88 -10.91 16.59
C LEU A 284 13.42 -10.31 17.93
N PRO A 285 13.34 -11.11 19.03
CA PRO A 285 12.77 -10.68 20.30
C PRO A 285 13.56 -9.54 20.98
N ASP A 286 14.83 -9.39 20.68
CA ASP A 286 15.69 -8.30 21.18
C ASP A 286 15.24 -6.91 20.71
N LEU A 287 14.52 -6.83 19.60
CA LEU A 287 14.04 -5.56 19.03
C LEU A 287 12.75 -5.06 19.68
N GLY A 288 12.02 -5.93 20.37
CA GLY A 288 10.78 -5.53 21.01
C GLY A 288 9.97 -6.71 21.54
N LYS A 289 8.92 -6.40 22.26
CA LYS A 289 7.96 -7.41 22.72
C LYS A 289 6.90 -7.63 21.67
N ALA A 290 6.38 -8.86 21.58
CA ALA A 290 5.21 -9.17 20.79
C ALA A 290 4.03 -8.23 21.15
N GLN A 291 3.35 -7.74 20.14
CA GLN A 291 2.20 -6.83 20.28
C GLN A 291 0.97 -7.45 19.60
N PRO A 292 0.28 -8.40 20.25
CA PRO A 292 -0.80 -9.16 19.64
C PRO A 292 -1.93 -8.26 19.11
N ASN A 293 -2.34 -7.24 19.85
CA ASN A 293 -3.37 -6.30 19.41
C ASN A 293 -2.98 -5.50 18.17
N ALA A 294 -1.70 -5.17 18.01
CA ALA A 294 -1.23 -4.44 16.84
C ALA A 294 -1.06 -5.36 15.62
N ARG A 295 -0.73 -6.64 15.83
CA ARG A 295 -0.78 -7.66 14.77
C ARG A 295 -2.21 -7.93 14.32
N GLU A 296 -3.13 -8.04 15.27
CA GLU A 296 -4.55 -8.24 14.98
C GLU A 296 -5.12 -7.09 14.13
N GLU A 297 -4.65 -5.87 14.34
CA GLU A 297 -5.01 -4.72 13.51
C GLU A 297 -4.60 -4.91 12.03
N ILE A 298 -3.40 -5.44 11.77
CA ILE A 298 -2.95 -5.76 10.41
C ILE A 298 -3.82 -6.88 9.80
N TRP A 299 -4.11 -7.92 10.58
CA TRP A 299 -5.00 -9.00 10.13
C TRP A 299 -6.43 -8.52 9.88
N ALA A 300 -6.96 -7.62 10.73
CA ALA A 300 -8.27 -7.01 10.56
C ALA A 300 -8.32 -6.17 9.27
N MET A 301 -7.28 -5.41 8.96
CA MET A 301 -7.13 -4.70 7.70
C MET A 301 -7.18 -5.68 6.51
N LEU A 302 -6.41 -6.76 6.53
CA LEU A 302 -6.41 -7.75 5.45
C LEU A 302 -7.76 -8.47 5.29
N ARG A 303 -8.43 -8.82 6.40
CA ARG A 303 -9.80 -9.36 6.35
C ARG A 303 -10.75 -8.39 5.63
N ALA A 304 -10.66 -7.12 5.97
CA ALA A 304 -11.50 -6.08 5.39
C ALA A 304 -11.24 -5.85 3.89
N LEU A 305 -10.03 -6.16 3.39
CA LEU A 305 -9.73 -6.12 1.96
C LEU A 305 -10.44 -7.24 1.17
N ASN A 306 -10.94 -8.28 1.83
CA ASN A 306 -11.68 -9.39 1.21
C ASN A 306 -10.96 -10.03 0.00
N LEU A 307 -9.67 -10.28 0.14
CA LEU A 307 -8.82 -10.78 -0.95
C LEU A 307 -9.14 -12.24 -1.31
N PRO A 308 -8.99 -12.66 -2.58
CA PRO A 308 -9.38 -13.97 -3.08
C PRO A 308 -8.31 -15.04 -2.76
N SER A 309 -8.18 -15.45 -1.50
CA SER A 309 -7.28 -16.53 -1.11
C SER A 309 -7.85 -17.37 0.01
N ALA A 310 -7.83 -18.69 -0.18
CA ALA A 310 -8.22 -19.65 0.85
C ALA A 310 -7.14 -19.79 1.94
N ALA A 311 -5.85 -19.66 1.59
CA ALA A 311 -4.75 -19.69 2.55
C ALA A 311 -4.81 -18.47 3.47
N LEU A 312 -4.96 -17.28 2.89
CA LEU A 312 -5.15 -16.05 3.64
C LEU A 312 -6.37 -16.13 4.56
N LYS A 313 -7.53 -16.61 4.05
CA LYS A 313 -8.75 -16.74 4.87
C LYS A 313 -8.54 -17.63 6.08
N ARG A 314 -7.78 -18.72 5.94
CA ARG A 314 -7.41 -19.59 7.09
C ARG A 314 -6.47 -18.89 8.05
N ALA A 315 -5.45 -18.20 7.55
CA ALA A 315 -4.45 -17.52 8.37
C ALA A 315 -5.04 -16.37 9.21
N ILE A 316 -6.09 -15.70 8.69
CA ILE A 316 -6.75 -14.57 9.34
C ILE A 316 -8.07 -14.94 10.03
N ALA A 317 -8.46 -16.23 10.03
CA ALA A 317 -9.63 -16.68 10.78
C ALA A 317 -9.44 -16.35 12.27
N PRO A 318 -10.47 -15.83 12.95
CA PRO A 318 -10.39 -15.69 14.40
C PRO A 318 -10.13 -17.07 15.02
N PRO A 319 -9.39 -17.16 16.14
CA PRO A 319 -9.22 -18.42 16.84
C PRO A 319 -10.61 -19.02 17.06
N THR A 320 -10.80 -20.25 16.59
CA THR A 320 -12.03 -21.01 16.88
C THR A 320 -12.08 -21.16 18.40
N ASP A 321 -13.13 -20.65 19.01
CA ASP A 321 -13.45 -20.90 20.41
C ASP A 321 -13.85 -22.39 20.52
N ASP A 322 -12.85 -23.28 20.48
CA ASP A 322 -13.03 -24.69 20.76
C ASP A 322 -13.30 -24.81 22.25
N GLY A 323 -14.57 -24.63 22.60
CA GLY A 323 -15.10 -24.89 23.92
C GLY A 323 -15.00 -26.37 24.35
N SER A 324 -13.87 -27.03 24.06
CA SER A 324 -13.61 -28.44 24.39
C SER A 324 -12.41 -28.59 25.31
N ASP A 325 -12.36 -27.80 26.39
CA ASP A 325 -11.46 -28.11 27.53
C ASP A 325 -12.14 -27.77 28.85
N PHE A 326 -13.29 -28.38 29.11
CA PHE A 326 -13.81 -28.65 30.48
C PHE A 326 -14.84 -29.80 30.40
N ALA A 327 -14.33 -31.02 30.40
CA ALA A 327 -15.05 -32.18 30.86
C ALA A 327 -14.13 -33.06 31.71
#